data_38bf4ad7b5cb5d50dd96fe21dd8dfe7c
#
_entry.id   38bf4ad7b5cb5d50dd96fe21dd8dfe7c
#
_cell.length_a   1.000
_cell.length_b   1.000
_cell.length_c   1.000
_cell.angle_alpha   90.00
_cell.angle_beta   90.00
_cell.angle_gamma   90.00
#
_symmetry.space_group_name_H-M   'P 1'
#
loop_
_entity.id
_entity.type
_entity.pdbx_description
1 polymer ?
#
loop_
_entity_poly.entity_id
_entity_poly.type
_entity_poly.pdbx_seq_one_letter_code
_entity_poly.pdbx_strand_id
1 'polypeptide(L)'
;LFISTILSLHSDATPVAPVGSFDVAAPAGAAENDVQTLNGWNISGRGGVMGSSATLTAWERFQSGAEASARPEILDSWRRSRRNGVDPDRLELTHSDVDDESPFLRIGSRVLQGMADLLVGNSTSLALSDSEGTVTWRWDSERAVARCLDHVDFGRGSRVSEQLAGTNGIGTAALSNRVALVVGAEHFKQPWHSWACAAAPVLDPITRRVLGLVNVACRADDANHLLLVAVRALVSGVETALAEAATARQRRMLDAHLSMCATATGAVVTVDRNTMIVADSAAELGLDRAELWAIVQESGAAAKEVALSEELHARIYPVVPGRLDDGVVLVIRRGLPRGLAVPPRPPQQKLGLLEQAERDVIAEILAECGGNKTEAAARLGLSRGTLYTRLRRYRLQ
;
A
#
# COMPACT_ATOMS: atom_id res chain seq x y z
N LEU A 1 -15.77 15.44 25.94
CA LEU A 1 -14.90 14.66 26.84
C LEU A 1 -13.60 14.23 26.16
N PHE A 2 -13.60 13.96 24.87
CA PHE A 2 -12.44 13.46 24.11
C PHE A 2 -11.32 14.50 23.90
N ILE A 3 -11.64 15.79 23.83
CA ILE A 3 -10.66 16.87 23.57
C ILE A 3 -9.88 17.25 24.83
N SER A 4 -10.46 17.09 26.04
CA SER A 4 -9.79 17.45 27.30
C SER A 4 -8.66 16.49 27.69
N THR A 5 -8.69 15.22 27.27
CA THR A 5 -7.69 14.22 27.67
C THR A 5 -6.39 14.31 26.85
N ILE A 6 -6.46 14.78 25.61
CA ILE A 6 -5.27 14.93 24.75
C ILE A 6 -4.44 16.17 25.15
N LEU A 7 -5.07 17.21 25.74
CA LEU A 7 -4.39 18.43 26.17
C LEU A 7 -3.75 18.36 27.58
N SER A 8 -4.08 17.33 28.39
CA SER A 8 -3.52 17.17 29.74
C SER A 8 -2.17 16.44 29.82
N LEU A 9 -1.64 15.91 28.72
CA LEU A 9 -0.37 15.18 28.70
C LEU A 9 0.86 16.05 28.34
N HIS A 10 0.72 17.38 28.25
CA HIS A 10 1.81 18.28 27.86
C HIS A 10 2.12 19.41 28.85
N SER A 11 1.96 19.21 30.15
CA SER A 11 2.30 20.22 31.15
C SER A 11 3.26 19.73 32.23
N ASP A 12 4.42 19.22 31.84
CA ASP A 12 5.59 19.18 32.75
C ASP A 12 6.87 19.21 31.90
N ALA A 13 7.21 20.40 31.41
CA ALA A 13 8.54 20.69 30.90
C ALA A 13 8.97 22.06 31.39
N THR A 14 10.01 22.07 32.22
CA THR A 14 10.78 23.24 32.69
C THR A 14 11.30 24.08 31.52
N PRO A 15 11.40 25.41 31.67
CA PRO A 15 11.79 26.30 30.59
C PRO A 15 13.30 26.23 30.31
N VAL A 16 13.64 25.87 29.08
CA VAL A 16 15.00 26.04 28.53
C VAL A 16 15.00 27.27 27.61
N ALA A 17 16.02 28.08 27.76
CA ALA A 17 16.24 29.39 27.11
C ALA A 17 16.32 29.28 25.57
N PRO A 18 16.06 30.36 24.81
CA PRO A 18 15.95 30.35 23.38
C PRO A 18 17.31 30.25 22.68
N VAL A 19 17.49 29.23 21.83
CA VAL A 19 18.59 29.15 20.86
C VAL A 19 18.03 29.45 19.48
N GLY A 20 18.80 30.22 18.72
CA GLY A 20 18.51 30.99 17.56
C GLY A 20 17.76 30.28 16.41
N SER A 21 17.03 31.11 15.69
CA SER A 21 16.33 30.85 14.46
C SER A 21 17.23 30.25 13.38
N PHE A 22 16.91 29.00 12.95
CA PHE A 22 17.32 28.49 11.64
C PHE A 22 16.08 28.43 10.75
N ASP A 23 16.06 29.30 9.75
CA ASP A 23 15.12 29.22 8.63
C ASP A 23 15.40 27.95 7.83
N VAL A 24 14.55 26.94 7.98
CA VAL A 24 14.47 25.82 7.06
C VAL A 24 13.28 26.05 6.16
N ALA A 25 13.55 26.43 4.92
CA ALA A 25 12.55 26.54 3.86
C ALA A 25 11.86 25.19 3.66
N ALA A 26 10.56 25.14 3.92
CA ALA A 26 9.72 24.01 3.59
C ALA A 26 9.59 23.87 2.06
N PRO A 27 9.61 22.64 1.49
CA PRO A 27 9.32 22.46 0.09
C PRO A 27 7.84 22.75 -0.17
N ALA A 28 7.59 23.83 -0.90
CA ALA A 28 6.26 24.16 -1.42
C ALA A 28 5.83 23.07 -2.42
N GLY A 29 4.68 22.45 -2.21
CA GLY A 29 4.05 21.64 -3.26
C GLY A 29 3.16 20.47 -2.87
N ALA A 30 2.85 20.23 -1.59
CA ALA A 30 2.03 19.06 -1.24
C ALA A 30 0.75 19.34 -0.41
N ALA A 31 0.52 20.58 0.01
CA ALA A 31 -0.54 20.88 0.99
C ALA A 31 -1.82 21.54 0.44
N GLU A 32 -1.86 21.99 -0.81
CA GLU A 32 -3.01 22.75 -1.31
C GLU A 32 -4.17 21.92 -1.88
N ASN A 33 -3.96 20.66 -2.23
CA ASN A 33 -5.01 19.81 -2.82
C ASN A 33 -5.94 19.12 -1.80
N ASP A 34 -5.57 19.03 -0.54
CA ASP A 34 -6.36 18.32 0.48
C ASP A 34 -7.41 19.20 1.18
N VAL A 35 -7.25 20.52 1.16
CA VAL A 35 -8.21 21.44 1.80
C VAL A 35 -9.47 21.66 0.95
N GLN A 36 -9.40 21.52 -0.37
CA GLN A 36 -10.55 21.67 -1.24
C GLN A 36 -11.56 20.50 -1.16
N THR A 37 -11.15 19.34 -0.69
CA THR A 37 -12.05 18.18 -0.53
C THR A 37 -12.94 18.26 0.72
N LEU A 38 -12.62 19.12 1.68
CA LEU A 38 -13.49 19.35 2.85
C LEU A 38 -14.66 20.29 2.58
N ASN A 39 -14.62 21.07 1.50
CA ASN A 39 -15.67 22.05 1.16
C ASN A 39 -16.91 21.46 0.50
N GLY A 40 -16.94 20.19 0.13
CA GLY A 40 -18.12 19.48 -0.36
C GLY A 40 -19.05 18.95 0.73
N TRP A 41 -18.61 18.98 1.99
CA TRP A 41 -19.42 18.57 3.13
C TRP A 41 -20.17 19.80 3.66
N ASN A 42 -21.48 19.84 3.44
CA ASN A 42 -22.34 20.91 3.95
C ASN A 42 -22.39 20.85 5.49
N ILE A 43 -21.58 21.69 6.17
CA ILE A 43 -21.43 21.76 7.63
C ILE A 43 -22.57 22.58 8.26
N SER A 44 -23.55 23.01 7.50
CA SER A 44 -24.69 23.82 7.99
C SER A 44 -25.89 22.95 8.33
N GLY A 45 -25.92 22.40 9.55
CA GLY A 45 -27.11 21.72 10.05
C GLY A 45 -26.84 21.03 11.38
N ARG A 46 -27.50 21.49 12.41
CA ARG A 46 -27.52 20.81 13.70
C ARG A 46 -27.95 19.36 13.52
N GLY A 47 -27.10 18.45 14.01
CA GLY A 47 -27.40 17.11 14.49
C GLY A 47 -28.29 16.26 13.58
N GLY A 48 -27.74 15.25 13.06
CA GLY A 48 -28.45 14.18 12.38
C GLY A 48 -27.47 13.47 11.47
N VAL A 49 -26.97 12.38 11.99
CA VAL A 49 -26.17 11.43 11.25
C VAL A 49 -26.90 11.07 9.97
N MET A 50 -26.18 11.05 8.85
CA MET A 50 -26.68 10.64 7.55
C MET A 50 -26.94 9.12 7.44
N GLY A 51 -27.57 8.53 8.43
CA GLY A 51 -28.19 7.20 8.40
C GLY A 51 -29.72 7.32 8.33
N SER A 52 -30.22 8.38 7.72
CA SER A 52 -31.64 8.74 7.74
C SER A 52 -32.48 7.81 6.87
N SER A 53 -33.79 7.77 7.14
CA SER A 53 -34.80 7.11 6.30
C SER A 53 -34.71 7.58 4.83
N ALA A 54 -34.20 8.78 4.58
CA ALA A 54 -33.97 9.32 3.23
C ALA A 54 -32.92 8.52 2.44
N THR A 55 -31.82 8.10 3.08
CA THR A 55 -30.78 7.28 2.40
C THR A 55 -31.30 5.88 2.11
N LEU A 56 -32.06 5.29 3.03
CA LEU A 56 -32.70 4.00 2.80
C LEU A 56 -33.69 4.08 1.62
N THR A 57 -34.54 5.08 1.61
CA THR A 57 -35.48 5.32 0.50
C THR A 57 -34.73 5.53 -0.82
N ALA A 58 -33.62 6.25 -0.82
CA ALA A 58 -32.79 6.43 -2.02
C ALA A 58 -32.21 5.09 -2.50
N TRP A 59 -31.73 4.25 -1.58
CA TRP A 59 -31.22 2.91 -1.91
C TRP A 59 -32.31 2.02 -2.49
N GLU A 60 -33.52 1.96 -1.86
CA GLU A 60 -34.68 1.20 -2.35
C GLU A 60 -35.10 1.65 -3.77
N ARG A 61 -35.17 2.96 -3.98
CA ARG A 61 -35.44 3.53 -5.32
C ARG A 61 -34.36 3.13 -6.32
N PHE A 62 -33.10 3.21 -5.92
CA PHE A 62 -32.01 2.75 -6.77
C PHE A 62 -32.18 1.26 -7.10
N GLN A 63 -32.44 0.38 -6.13
CA GLN A 63 -32.61 -1.05 -6.38
C GLN A 63 -33.80 -1.37 -7.29
N SER A 64 -34.90 -0.60 -7.20
CA SER A 64 -36.06 -0.74 -8.11
C SER A 64 -35.85 -0.14 -9.50
N GLY A 65 -34.66 0.45 -9.77
CA GLY A 65 -34.38 1.11 -11.06
C GLY A 65 -34.95 2.53 -11.21
N ALA A 66 -35.54 3.10 -10.14
CA ALA A 66 -36.03 4.47 -10.12
C ALA A 66 -34.88 5.45 -9.86
N GLU A 67 -35.12 6.73 -10.17
CA GLU A 67 -34.19 7.80 -9.87
C GLU A 67 -33.98 7.90 -8.36
N ALA A 68 -32.70 7.89 -7.94
CA ALA A 68 -32.29 7.95 -6.55
C ALA A 68 -31.43 9.19 -6.29
N SER A 69 -31.60 9.79 -5.12
CA SER A 69 -30.82 10.95 -4.67
C SER A 69 -29.92 10.55 -3.53
N ALA A 70 -28.63 10.39 -3.81
CA ALA A 70 -27.58 10.15 -2.84
C ALA A 70 -26.33 10.97 -3.21
N ARG A 71 -25.30 10.95 -2.36
CA ARG A 71 -24.02 11.61 -2.68
C ARG A 71 -23.48 11.08 -4.02
N PRO A 72 -22.92 11.93 -4.90
CA PRO A 72 -22.46 11.52 -6.22
C PRO A 72 -21.54 10.32 -6.20
N GLU A 73 -20.58 10.30 -5.29
CA GLU A 73 -19.62 9.20 -5.11
C GLU A 73 -20.30 7.87 -4.72
N ILE A 74 -21.39 7.93 -3.94
CA ILE A 74 -22.17 6.75 -3.54
C ILE A 74 -23.00 6.24 -4.73
N LEU A 75 -23.68 7.15 -5.46
CA LEU A 75 -24.43 6.77 -6.65
C LEU A 75 -23.54 6.11 -7.71
N ASP A 76 -22.35 6.65 -7.92
CA ASP A 76 -21.40 6.07 -8.87
C ASP A 76 -20.89 4.70 -8.41
N SER A 77 -20.67 4.54 -7.10
CA SER A 77 -20.30 3.26 -6.51
C SER A 77 -21.47 2.24 -6.62
N TRP A 78 -22.72 2.64 -6.34
CA TRP A 78 -23.89 1.78 -6.53
C TRP A 78 -24.05 1.33 -7.98
N ARG A 79 -23.82 2.22 -8.96
CA ARG A 79 -23.86 1.90 -10.39
C ARG A 79 -22.79 0.87 -10.76
N ARG A 80 -21.58 1.01 -10.21
CA ARG A 80 -20.50 0.02 -10.41
C ARG A 80 -20.85 -1.32 -9.77
N SER A 81 -21.33 -1.31 -8.52
CA SER A 81 -21.75 -2.51 -7.79
C SER A 81 -22.82 -3.31 -8.57
N ARG A 82 -23.81 -2.62 -9.10
CA ARG A 82 -24.84 -3.23 -9.96
C ARG A 82 -24.27 -3.80 -11.26
N ARG A 83 -23.37 -3.08 -11.93
CA ARG A 83 -22.71 -3.56 -13.15
C ARG A 83 -21.85 -4.80 -12.91
N ASN A 84 -21.27 -4.91 -11.73
CA ASN A 84 -20.48 -6.06 -11.32
C ASN A 84 -21.36 -7.25 -10.88
N GLY A 85 -22.70 -7.10 -10.89
CA GLY A 85 -23.61 -8.17 -10.50
C GLY A 85 -23.64 -8.48 -9.01
N VAL A 86 -23.24 -7.52 -8.15
CA VAL A 86 -23.29 -7.70 -6.70
C VAL A 86 -24.74 -7.80 -6.26
N ASP A 87 -25.08 -8.87 -5.53
CA ASP A 87 -26.40 -9.05 -4.94
C ASP A 87 -26.53 -8.17 -3.69
N PRO A 88 -27.50 -7.24 -3.63
CA PRO A 88 -27.67 -6.34 -2.49
C PRO A 88 -28.21 -7.03 -1.24
N ASP A 89 -28.93 -8.15 -1.39
CA ASP A 89 -29.63 -8.82 -0.30
C ASP A 89 -28.83 -9.97 0.31
N ARG A 90 -27.91 -10.55 -0.47
CA ARG A 90 -27.09 -11.69 -0.06
C ARG A 90 -25.70 -11.29 0.42
N LEU A 91 -25.33 -11.87 1.56
CA LEU A 91 -24.01 -11.67 2.15
C LEU A 91 -23.09 -12.86 1.81
N GLU A 92 -22.86 -13.08 0.55
CA GLU A 92 -21.90 -14.10 0.09
C GLU A 92 -20.58 -13.42 -0.23
N LEU A 93 -19.64 -13.40 0.74
CA LEU A 93 -18.29 -12.93 0.51
C LEU A 93 -17.37 -14.08 0.18
N THR A 94 -16.42 -13.84 -0.71
CA THR A 94 -15.32 -14.75 -0.93
C THR A 94 -14.22 -14.51 0.10
N HIS A 95 -13.49 -15.57 0.44
CA HIS A 95 -12.38 -15.51 1.40
C HIS A 95 -11.07 -15.83 0.69
N SER A 96 -9.99 -15.25 1.17
CA SER A 96 -8.62 -15.52 0.72
C SER A 96 -7.73 -15.77 1.91
N ASP A 97 -6.64 -16.52 1.68
CA ASP A 97 -5.58 -16.64 2.65
C ASP A 97 -4.91 -15.29 2.88
N VAL A 98 -4.47 -15.06 4.10
CA VAL A 98 -3.81 -13.83 4.53
C VAL A 98 -2.32 -14.09 4.69
N ASP A 99 -1.50 -13.28 4.06
CA ASP A 99 -0.05 -13.29 4.24
C ASP A 99 0.32 -12.69 5.61
N ASP A 100 0.58 -13.57 6.57
CA ASP A 100 0.98 -13.21 7.95
C ASP A 100 2.37 -12.58 8.03
N GLU A 101 3.22 -12.82 7.04
CA GLU A 101 4.57 -12.29 7.00
C GLU A 101 4.65 -10.87 6.41
N SER A 102 3.55 -10.35 5.90
CA SER A 102 3.49 -8.99 5.34
C SER A 102 4.01 -7.94 6.34
N PRO A 103 5.05 -7.15 5.98
CA PRO A 103 5.54 -6.06 6.82
C PRO A 103 4.46 -5.03 7.15
N PHE A 104 3.56 -4.77 6.21
CA PHE A 104 2.42 -3.87 6.41
C PHE A 104 1.49 -4.39 7.50
N LEU A 105 1.08 -5.65 7.42
CA LEU A 105 0.21 -6.27 8.43
C LEU A 105 0.87 -6.23 9.82
N ARG A 106 2.13 -6.62 9.89
CA ARG A 106 2.88 -6.73 11.16
C ARG A 106 3.09 -5.38 11.85
N ILE A 107 3.37 -4.32 11.08
CA ILE A 107 3.56 -2.95 11.61
C ILE A 107 2.21 -2.31 11.89
N GLY A 108 1.29 -2.36 10.92
CA GLY A 108 -0.02 -1.73 11.01
C GLY A 108 -0.86 -2.29 12.16
N SER A 109 -0.93 -3.63 12.30
CA SER A 109 -1.68 -4.25 13.40
C SER A 109 -1.14 -3.85 14.78
N ARG A 110 0.19 -3.73 14.93
CA ARG A 110 0.81 -3.29 16.18
C ARG A 110 0.48 -1.84 16.52
N VAL A 111 0.49 -0.95 15.52
CA VAL A 111 0.11 0.46 15.70
C VAL A 111 -1.36 0.56 16.10
N LEU A 112 -2.25 -0.12 15.36
CA LEU A 112 -3.68 -0.10 15.67
C LEU A 112 -3.98 -0.73 17.02
N GLN A 113 -3.31 -1.83 17.38
CA GLN A 113 -3.46 -2.45 18.70
C GLN A 113 -3.04 -1.51 19.84
N GLY A 114 -1.99 -0.69 19.64
CA GLY A 114 -1.57 0.30 20.62
C GLY A 114 -2.58 1.44 20.83
N MET A 115 -3.48 1.66 19.87
CA MET A 115 -4.58 2.64 19.96
C MET A 115 -5.89 2.01 20.46
N ALA A 116 -5.97 0.70 20.49
CA ALA A 116 -7.18 -0.06 20.80
C ALA A 116 -7.76 0.25 22.19
N ASP A 117 -6.89 0.42 23.19
CA ASP A 117 -7.31 0.72 24.56
C ASP A 117 -8.09 2.04 24.68
N LEU A 118 -7.86 2.99 23.77
CA LEU A 118 -8.59 4.27 23.73
C LEU A 118 -10.01 4.12 23.16
N LEU A 119 -10.30 2.99 22.52
CA LEU A 119 -11.56 2.72 21.84
C LEU A 119 -12.44 1.71 22.57
N VAL A 120 -11.96 1.14 23.67
CA VAL A 120 -12.77 0.23 24.51
C VAL A 120 -14.04 0.93 25.00
N GLY A 121 -15.19 0.27 24.86
CA GLY A 121 -16.49 0.80 25.28
C GLY A 121 -17.16 1.77 24.29
N ASN A 122 -16.57 1.97 23.09
CA ASN A 122 -17.12 2.87 22.07
C ASN A 122 -17.79 2.15 20.89
N SER A 123 -18.15 0.87 21.04
CA SER A 123 -18.81 0.05 20.01
C SER A 123 -18.14 0.16 18.63
N THR A 124 -16.80 0.16 18.61
CA THR A 124 -15.97 0.41 17.43
C THR A 124 -15.17 -0.83 17.04
N SER A 125 -14.94 -1.00 15.76
CA SER A 125 -14.01 -1.98 15.19
C SER A 125 -12.95 -1.31 14.37
N LEU A 126 -11.72 -1.81 14.46
CA LEU A 126 -10.58 -1.45 13.61
C LEU A 126 -10.24 -2.62 12.71
N ALA A 127 -9.95 -2.35 11.45
CA ALA A 127 -9.47 -3.37 10.53
C ALA A 127 -8.34 -2.86 9.63
N LEU A 128 -7.49 -3.79 9.21
CA LEU A 128 -6.56 -3.62 8.11
C LEU A 128 -7.02 -4.48 6.95
N SER A 129 -6.86 -3.99 5.74
CA SER A 129 -6.97 -4.80 4.53
C SER A 129 -5.71 -4.64 3.68
N ASP A 130 -5.46 -5.62 2.81
CA ASP A 130 -4.49 -5.44 1.73
C ASP A 130 -5.00 -4.44 0.68
N SER A 131 -4.19 -4.19 -0.35
CA SER A 131 -4.53 -3.27 -1.44
C SER A 131 -5.68 -3.77 -2.33
N GLU A 132 -6.01 -5.06 -2.27
CA GLU A 132 -7.10 -5.68 -3.03
C GLU A 132 -8.42 -5.71 -2.26
N GLY A 133 -8.40 -5.30 -0.99
CA GLY A 133 -9.57 -5.25 -0.12
C GLY A 133 -9.84 -6.57 0.60
N THR A 134 -8.82 -7.42 0.82
CA THR A 134 -8.93 -8.56 1.73
C THR A 134 -8.66 -8.09 3.15
N VAL A 135 -9.56 -8.33 4.08
CA VAL A 135 -9.37 -8.00 5.50
C VAL A 135 -8.27 -8.89 6.08
N THR A 136 -7.14 -8.29 6.47
CA THR A 136 -5.97 -9.01 6.97
C THR A 136 -5.91 -9.08 8.50
N TRP A 137 -6.51 -8.07 9.17
CA TRP A 137 -6.56 -7.99 10.62
C TRP A 137 -7.80 -7.23 11.07
N ARG A 138 -8.37 -7.63 12.21
CA ARG A 138 -9.50 -6.95 12.86
C ARG A 138 -9.35 -6.97 14.38
N TRP A 139 -9.72 -5.88 15.00
CA TRP A 139 -9.90 -5.74 16.42
C TRP A 139 -11.26 -5.10 16.72
N ASP A 140 -11.94 -5.58 17.74
CA ASP A 140 -13.25 -5.12 18.13
C ASP A 140 -13.21 -4.66 19.59
N SER A 141 -13.78 -3.49 19.87
CA SER A 141 -13.80 -2.90 21.22
C SER A 141 -14.58 -3.77 22.24
N GLU A 142 -15.51 -4.58 21.76
CA GLU A 142 -16.40 -5.38 22.58
C GLU A 142 -16.79 -6.67 21.88
N ARG A 143 -17.07 -7.72 22.67
CA ARG A 143 -17.54 -9.01 22.13
C ARG A 143 -18.87 -8.89 21.37
N ALA A 144 -19.71 -7.90 21.73
CA ALA A 144 -20.97 -7.65 21.04
C ALA A 144 -20.70 -7.16 19.61
N VAL A 145 -19.76 -6.24 19.43
CA VAL A 145 -19.33 -5.73 18.13
C VAL A 145 -18.75 -6.87 17.29
N ALA A 146 -17.85 -7.68 17.86
CA ALA A 146 -17.25 -8.82 17.18
C ALA A 146 -18.33 -9.77 16.62
N ARG A 147 -19.29 -10.19 17.46
CA ARG A 147 -20.38 -11.10 17.03
C ARG A 147 -21.25 -10.49 15.93
N CYS A 148 -21.55 -9.18 16.02
CA CYS A 148 -22.33 -8.51 14.98
C CYS A 148 -21.58 -8.45 13.64
N LEU A 149 -20.27 -8.20 13.65
CA LEU A 149 -19.45 -8.18 12.45
C LEU A 149 -19.21 -9.58 11.87
N ASP A 150 -19.07 -10.60 12.72
CA ASP A 150 -19.01 -12.00 12.31
C ASP A 150 -20.31 -12.43 11.61
N HIS A 151 -21.47 -11.97 12.11
CA HIS A 151 -22.77 -12.27 11.52
C HIS A 151 -22.92 -11.66 10.11
N VAL A 152 -22.24 -10.55 9.83
CA VAL A 152 -22.23 -9.91 8.52
C VAL A 152 -20.96 -10.24 7.74
N ASP A 153 -20.29 -11.33 8.08
CA ASP A 153 -19.12 -11.90 7.37
C ASP A 153 -17.96 -10.93 7.20
N PHE A 154 -17.84 -9.93 8.09
CA PHE A 154 -16.73 -8.99 8.08
C PHE A 154 -15.63 -9.49 9.02
N GLY A 155 -14.81 -10.40 8.54
CA GLY A 155 -13.74 -11.05 9.29
C GLY A 155 -12.42 -11.11 8.54
N ARG A 156 -11.41 -11.66 9.21
CA ARG A 156 -10.11 -11.91 8.56
C ARG A 156 -10.28 -12.89 7.40
N GLY A 157 -9.71 -12.55 6.25
CA GLY A 157 -9.83 -13.28 5.00
C GLY A 157 -10.99 -12.83 4.12
N SER A 158 -11.98 -12.10 4.66
CA SER A 158 -13.12 -11.61 3.87
C SER A 158 -12.67 -10.62 2.80
N ARG A 159 -13.08 -10.85 1.56
CA ARG A 159 -12.81 -9.96 0.42
C ARG A 159 -13.92 -8.95 0.25
N VAL A 160 -13.62 -7.70 0.59
CA VAL A 160 -14.59 -6.60 0.59
C VAL A 160 -14.31 -5.55 -0.48
N SER A 161 -13.60 -5.91 -1.55
CA SER A 161 -13.44 -5.02 -2.70
C SER A 161 -14.80 -4.62 -3.27
N GLU A 162 -14.92 -3.40 -3.82
CA GLU A 162 -16.20 -2.92 -4.37
C GLU A 162 -16.75 -3.83 -5.48
N GLN A 163 -15.88 -4.51 -6.22
CA GLN A 163 -16.28 -5.45 -7.26
C GLN A 163 -17.01 -6.69 -6.72
N LEU A 164 -16.64 -7.16 -5.53
CA LEU A 164 -17.18 -8.38 -4.93
C LEU A 164 -18.27 -8.09 -3.90
N ALA A 165 -18.08 -7.05 -3.10
CA ALA A 165 -18.93 -6.75 -1.96
C ALA A 165 -19.82 -5.51 -2.16
N GLY A 166 -19.66 -4.80 -3.27
CA GLY A 166 -20.35 -3.56 -3.52
C GLY A 166 -19.82 -2.40 -2.69
N THR A 167 -20.56 -1.29 -2.68
CA THR A 167 -20.18 -0.07 -1.94
C THR A 167 -19.97 -0.35 -0.46
N ASN A 168 -18.78 -0.11 0.03
CA ASN A 168 -18.36 -0.19 1.44
C ASN A 168 -17.13 0.70 1.66
N GLY A 169 -16.77 0.95 2.92
CA GLY A 169 -15.65 1.86 3.23
C GLY A 169 -14.33 1.45 2.57
N ILE A 170 -13.91 0.19 2.76
CA ILE A 170 -12.63 -0.33 2.24
C ILE A 170 -12.63 -0.33 0.70
N GLY A 171 -13.65 -0.94 0.08
CA GLY A 171 -13.73 -1.07 -1.38
C GLY A 171 -13.78 0.28 -2.09
N THR A 172 -14.53 1.24 -1.53
CA THR A 172 -14.64 2.60 -2.08
C THR A 172 -13.33 3.38 -1.90
N ALA A 173 -12.67 3.27 -0.75
CA ALA A 173 -11.38 3.92 -0.50
C ALA A 173 -10.27 3.33 -1.38
N ALA A 174 -10.23 2.01 -1.57
CA ALA A 174 -9.28 1.33 -2.44
C ALA A 174 -9.39 1.80 -3.89
N LEU A 175 -10.63 1.86 -4.41
CA LEU A 175 -10.87 2.24 -5.80
C LEU A 175 -10.59 3.72 -6.07
N SER A 176 -10.98 4.61 -5.13
CA SER A 176 -10.78 6.06 -5.28
C SER A 176 -9.37 6.52 -4.92
N ASN A 177 -8.59 5.69 -4.25
CA ASN A 177 -7.31 6.03 -3.60
C ASN A 177 -7.44 7.25 -2.67
N ARG A 178 -8.58 7.39 -2.00
CA ARG A 178 -8.91 8.49 -1.10
C ARG A 178 -9.64 7.95 0.14
N VAL A 179 -9.69 8.77 1.19
CA VAL A 179 -10.53 8.45 2.34
C VAL A 179 -11.99 8.38 1.91
N ALA A 180 -12.69 7.34 2.36
CA ALA A 180 -14.11 7.13 2.12
C ALA A 180 -14.86 6.97 3.44
N LEU A 181 -16.07 7.50 3.50
CA LEU A 181 -17.04 7.26 4.57
C LEU A 181 -18.32 6.75 3.94
N VAL A 182 -18.77 5.59 4.37
CA VAL A 182 -20.00 4.93 3.91
C VAL A 182 -20.85 4.65 5.14
N VAL A 183 -22.08 5.17 5.19
CA VAL A 183 -22.93 5.16 6.38
C VAL A 183 -24.29 4.52 6.09
N GLY A 184 -24.66 3.52 6.89
CA GLY A 184 -25.99 2.95 6.81
C GLY A 184 -26.33 2.41 5.43
N ALA A 185 -27.46 2.82 4.88
CA ALA A 185 -27.95 2.42 3.56
C ALA A 185 -27.13 2.98 2.37
N GLU A 186 -26.02 3.68 2.61
CA GLU A 186 -25.02 3.94 1.57
C GLU A 186 -24.24 2.68 1.19
N HIS A 187 -24.13 1.69 2.11
CA HIS A 187 -23.62 0.37 1.76
C HIS A 187 -24.52 -0.28 0.71
N PHE A 188 -23.91 -0.93 -0.29
CA PHE A 188 -24.70 -1.60 -1.33
C PHE A 188 -25.42 -2.83 -0.77
N LYS A 189 -24.78 -3.57 0.13
CA LYS A 189 -25.37 -4.76 0.79
C LYS A 189 -26.24 -4.36 1.98
N GLN A 190 -27.53 -4.75 1.95
CA GLN A 190 -28.49 -4.49 3.02
C GLN A 190 -28.02 -4.97 4.42
N PRO A 191 -27.40 -6.14 4.59
CA PRO A 191 -26.91 -6.57 5.90
C PRO A 191 -25.92 -5.61 6.55
N TRP A 192 -25.29 -4.72 5.79
CA TRP A 192 -24.34 -3.73 6.30
C TRP A 192 -24.97 -2.38 6.64
N HIS A 193 -26.29 -2.21 6.44
CA HIS A 193 -26.96 -0.92 6.69
C HIS A 193 -26.94 -0.48 8.16
N SER A 194 -26.67 -1.38 9.10
CA SER A 194 -26.52 -1.01 10.52
C SER A 194 -25.11 -0.49 10.87
N TRP A 195 -24.21 -0.37 9.88
CA TRP A 195 -22.82 0.00 10.10
C TRP A 195 -22.46 1.31 9.38
N ALA A 196 -21.46 1.98 9.92
CA ALA A 196 -20.72 3.06 9.27
C ALA A 196 -19.26 2.68 9.21
N CYS A 197 -18.64 2.87 8.05
CA CYS A 197 -17.27 2.50 7.77
C CYS A 197 -16.51 3.71 7.21
N ALA A 198 -15.47 4.15 7.91
CA ALA A 198 -14.50 5.10 7.39
C ALA A 198 -13.22 4.36 7.06
N ALA A 199 -12.76 4.43 5.81
CA ALA A 199 -11.52 3.79 5.40
C ALA A 199 -10.60 4.75 4.66
N ALA A 200 -9.30 4.54 4.78
CA ALA A 200 -8.30 5.32 4.07
C ALA A 200 -7.10 4.45 3.66
N PRO A 201 -6.52 4.72 2.48
CA PRO A 201 -5.33 4.00 2.01
C PRO A 201 -4.10 4.38 2.84
N VAL A 202 -3.22 3.41 3.03
CA VAL A 202 -1.88 3.56 3.60
C VAL A 202 -0.87 3.46 2.49
N LEU A 203 -0.02 4.45 2.36
CA LEU A 203 0.97 4.51 1.29
C LEU A 203 2.34 4.05 1.77
N ASP A 204 3.02 3.32 0.91
CA ASP A 204 4.44 3.01 1.11
C ASP A 204 5.25 4.32 1.18
N PRO A 205 6.08 4.52 2.20
CA PRO A 205 6.81 5.78 2.39
C PRO A 205 7.81 6.08 1.28
N ILE A 206 8.29 5.04 0.56
CA ILE A 206 9.31 5.16 -0.48
C ILE A 206 8.66 5.18 -1.86
N THR A 207 7.86 4.17 -2.18
CA THR A 207 7.30 3.98 -3.53
C THR A 207 6.00 4.71 -3.76
N ARG A 208 5.35 5.22 -2.71
CA ARG A 208 4.04 5.89 -2.71
C ARG A 208 2.90 5.01 -3.26
N ARG A 209 3.10 3.71 -3.33
CA ARG A 209 2.05 2.74 -3.70
C ARG A 209 1.19 2.43 -2.48
N VAL A 210 -0.07 2.11 -2.72
CA VAL A 210 -0.98 1.62 -1.68
C VAL A 210 -0.51 0.26 -1.20
N LEU A 211 -0.21 0.14 0.10
CA LEU A 211 0.13 -1.13 0.76
C LEU A 211 -1.11 -1.86 1.24
N GLY A 212 -2.13 -1.12 1.62
CA GLY A 212 -3.38 -1.59 2.15
C GLY A 212 -4.20 -0.44 2.68
N LEU A 213 -5.23 -0.73 3.46
CA LEU A 213 -6.14 0.27 4.01
C LEU A 213 -6.34 0.06 5.51
N VAL A 214 -6.57 1.17 6.21
CA VAL A 214 -7.12 1.19 7.57
C VAL A 214 -8.61 1.47 7.48
N ASN A 215 -9.40 0.72 8.24
CA ASN A 215 -10.83 0.93 8.37
C ASN A 215 -11.23 1.08 9.84
N VAL A 216 -12.11 2.04 10.11
CA VAL A 216 -12.79 2.22 11.39
C VAL A 216 -14.28 2.03 11.14
N ALA A 217 -14.90 1.10 11.86
CA ALA A 217 -16.32 0.85 11.76
C ALA A 217 -17.01 1.08 13.11
N CYS A 218 -18.22 1.61 13.09
CA CYS A 218 -19.10 1.73 14.25
C CYS A 218 -20.56 1.49 13.83
N ARG A 219 -21.50 1.57 14.77
CA ARG A 219 -22.93 1.56 14.42
C ARG A 219 -23.27 2.80 13.60
N ALA A 220 -24.19 2.64 12.64
CA ALA A 220 -24.59 3.75 11.76
C ALA A 220 -25.13 4.95 12.55
N ASP A 221 -25.85 4.69 13.65
CA ASP A 221 -26.41 5.72 14.51
C ASP A 221 -25.35 6.53 15.27
N ASP A 222 -24.16 5.96 15.48
CA ASP A 222 -23.04 6.58 16.19
C ASP A 222 -22.08 7.30 15.20
N ALA A 223 -22.35 7.19 13.90
CA ALA A 223 -21.49 7.74 12.87
C ALA A 223 -21.48 9.28 12.91
N ASN A 224 -20.28 9.81 12.82
CA ASN A 224 -20.07 11.25 12.71
C ASN A 224 -18.75 11.54 11.97
N HIS A 225 -18.51 12.81 11.63
CA HIS A 225 -17.34 13.21 10.85
C HIS A 225 -16.00 12.97 11.58
N LEU A 226 -16.00 12.74 12.91
CA LEU A 226 -14.77 12.40 13.64
C LEU A 226 -14.20 11.04 13.21
N LEU A 227 -15.01 10.15 12.63
CA LEU A 227 -14.51 8.91 12.03
C LEU A 227 -13.46 9.17 10.94
N LEU A 228 -13.66 10.23 10.13
CA LEU A 228 -12.69 10.63 9.10
C LEU A 228 -11.38 11.14 9.73
N VAL A 229 -11.48 11.87 10.84
CA VAL A 229 -10.30 12.33 11.59
C VAL A 229 -9.59 11.13 12.20
N ALA A 230 -10.33 10.22 12.82
CA ALA A 230 -9.78 9.02 13.44
C ALA A 230 -9.03 8.13 12.44
N VAL A 231 -9.66 7.82 11.31
CA VAL A 231 -9.02 6.95 10.29
C VAL A 231 -7.76 7.61 9.72
N ARG A 232 -7.77 8.93 9.50
CA ARG A 232 -6.57 9.65 9.03
C ARG A 232 -5.45 9.66 10.06
N ALA A 233 -5.77 9.84 11.34
CA ALA A 233 -4.79 9.78 12.42
C ALA A 233 -4.16 8.38 12.53
N LEU A 234 -4.97 7.32 12.42
CA LEU A 234 -4.49 5.94 12.40
C LEU A 234 -3.59 5.66 11.19
N VAL A 235 -3.99 6.09 9.99
CA VAL A 235 -3.16 5.98 8.77
C VAL A 235 -1.83 6.69 8.97
N SER A 236 -1.83 7.94 9.45
CA SER A 236 -0.61 8.70 9.72
C SER A 236 0.32 7.98 10.71
N GLY A 237 -0.25 7.38 11.76
CA GLY A 237 0.53 6.56 12.71
C GLY A 237 1.17 5.34 12.05
N VAL A 238 0.43 4.63 11.20
CA VAL A 238 0.95 3.47 10.45
C VAL A 238 2.03 3.89 9.45
N GLU A 239 1.80 4.96 8.68
CA GLU A 239 2.79 5.49 7.71
C GLU A 239 4.07 5.96 8.40
N THR A 240 3.97 6.62 9.57
CA THR A 240 5.12 7.00 10.39
C THR A 240 5.92 5.78 10.83
N ALA A 241 5.25 4.76 11.38
CA ALA A 241 5.92 3.54 11.82
C ALA A 241 6.57 2.76 10.65
N LEU A 242 5.94 2.76 9.47
CA LEU A 242 6.50 2.20 8.24
C LEU A 242 7.76 2.96 7.80
N ALA A 243 7.74 4.30 7.85
CA ALA A 243 8.89 5.13 7.50
C ALA A 243 10.07 4.92 8.48
N GLU A 244 9.80 4.85 9.77
CA GLU A 244 10.79 4.54 10.79
C GLU A 244 11.41 3.14 10.57
N ALA A 245 10.58 2.15 10.28
CA ALA A 245 11.03 0.79 9.99
C ALA A 245 11.89 0.74 8.70
N ALA A 246 11.52 1.48 7.67
CA ALA A 246 12.29 1.59 6.43
C ALA A 246 13.67 2.24 6.69
N THR A 247 13.70 3.34 7.44
CA THR A 247 14.96 4.03 7.81
C THR A 247 15.88 3.13 8.64
N ALA A 248 15.34 2.43 9.63
CA ALA A 248 16.11 1.50 10.45
C ALA A 248 16.65 0.32 9.62
N ARG A 249 15.88 -0.18 8.65
CA ARG A 249 16.31 -1.22 7.71
C ARG A 249 17.46 -0.73 6.84
N GLN A 250 17.33 0.47 6.26
CA GLN A 250 18.39 1.07 5.44
C GLN A 250 19.71 1.22 6.21
N ARG A 251 19.64 1.68 7.47
CA ARG A 251 20.82 1.76 8.34
C ARG A 251 21.45 0.38 8.56
N ARG A 252 20.65 -0.64 8.90
CA ARG A 252 21.17 -2.01 9.07
C ARG A 252 21.81 -2.56 7.79
N MET A 253 21.21 -2.29 6.64
CA MET A 253 21.77 -2.68 5.35
C MET A 253 23.12 -2.02 5.10
N LEU A 254 23.24 -0.72 5.38
CA LEU A 254 24.49 0.03 5.23
C LEU A 254 25.56 -0.48 6.20
N ASP A 255 25.23 -0.69 7.46
CA ASP A 255 26.16 -1.21 8.48
C ASP A 255 26.67 -2.61 8.11
N ALA A 256 25.77 -3.50 7.65
CA ALA A 256 26.12 -4.82 7.18
C ALA A 256 27.00 -4.77 5.92
N HIS A 257 26.72 -3.86 4.98
CA HIS A 257 27.51 -3.62 3.78
C HIS A 257 28.93 -3.21 4.12
N LEU A 258 29.08 -2.16 4.93
CA LEU A 258 30.40 -1.63 5.34
C LEU A 258 31.22 -2.67 6.11
N SER A 259 30.58 -3.39 7.03
CA SER A 259 31.22 -4.48 7.79
C SER A 259 31.73 -5.59 6.87
N MET A 260 30.94 -5.96 5.84
CA MET A 260 31.33 -6.98 4.88
C MET A 260 32.44 -6.48 3.95
N CYS A 261 32.41 -5.23 3.49
CA CYS A 261 33.48 -4.64 2.69
C CYS A 261 34.83 -4.67 3.39
N ALA A 262 34.87 -4.55 4.71
CA ALA A 262 36.09 -4.59 5.51
C ALA A 262 36.73 -5.98 5.60
N THR A 263 35.95 -7.05 5.39
CA THR A 263 36.40 -8.43 5.65
C THR A 263 36.34 -9.36 4.45
N ALA A 264 35.51 -9.06 3.47
CA ALA A 264 35.28 -9.94 2.32
C ALA A 264 36.40 -9.88 1.28
N THR A 265 36.75 -11.06 0.73
CA THR A 265 37.64 -11.21 -0.44
C THR A 265 36.82 -11.41 -1.71
N GLY A 266 36.00 -10.42 -2.11
CA GLY A 266 35.15 -10.49 -3.28
C GLY A 266 34.42 -9.17 -3.48
N ALA A 267 33.66 -9.05 -4.58
CA ALA A 267 32.84 -7.89 -4.82
C ALA A 267 31.60 -7.93 -3.89
N VAL A 268 31.33 -6.83 -3.19
CA VAL A 268 30.25 -6.76 -2.21
C VAL A 268 29.08 -5.95 -2.76
N VAL A 269 27.89 -6.54 -2.71
CA VAL A 269 26.64 -5.88 -3.04
C VAL A 269 25.62 -6.19 -1.94
N THR A 270 24.94 -5.17 -1.45
CA THR A 270 23.81 -5.36 -0.52
C THR A 270 22.52 -4.98 -1.23
N VAL A 271 21.54 -5.89 -1.20
CA VAL A 271 20.32 -5.74 -1.99
C VAL A 271 19.08 -6.13 -1.18
N ASP A 272 18.00 -5.37 -1.38
CA ASP A 272 16.64 -5.73 -1.02
C ASP A 272 15.68 -5.44 -2.19
N ARG A 273 14.37 -5.59 -1.93
CA ARG A 273 13.32 -5.31 -2.94
C ARG A 273 13.44 -3.91 -3.55
N ASN A 274 13.87 -2.91 -2.79
CA ASN A 274 13.80 -1.49 -3.16
C ASN A 274 15.17 -0.83 -3.33
N THR A 275 16.20 -1.36 -2.66
CA THR A 275 17.51 -0.71 -2.52
C THR A 275 18.64 -1.64 -2.96
N MET A 276 19.66 -1.08 -3.58
CA MET A 276 20.94 -1.76 -3.84
C MET A 276 22.08 -0.83 -3.45
N ILE A 277 23.02 -1.35 -2.65
CA ILE A 277 24.25 -0.69 -2.26
C ILE A 277 25.40 -1.48 -2.91
N VAL A 278 26.20 -0.82 -3.71
CA VAL A 278 27.26 -1.44 -4.50
C VAL A 278 28.60 -0.91 -4.02
N ALA A 279 29.49 -1.80 -3.62
CA ALA A 279 30.88 -1.44 -3.35
C ALA A 279 31.64 -1.15 -4.65
N ASP A 280 32.71 -0.34 -4.61
CA ASP A 280 33.53 -0.01 -5.77
C ASP A 280 34.04 -1.28 -6.49
N SER A 281 34.36 -2.32 -5.74
CA SER A 281 34.78 -3.63 -6.26
C SER A 281 33.72 -4.35 -7.11
N ALA A 282 32.45 -3.96 -7.00
CA ALA A 282 31.32 -4.53 -7.73
C ALA A 282 30.75 -3.61 -8.81
N ALA A 283 31.22 -2.36 -8.90
CA ALA A 283 30.65 -1.35 -9.81
C ALA A 283 30.71 -1.75 -11.30
N GLU A 284 31.79 -2.44 -11.70
CA GLU A 284 32.01 -2.85 -13.09
C GLU A 284 31.25 -4.14 -13.48
N LEU A 285 30.59 -4.81 -12.54
CA LEU A 285 29.89 -6.08 -12.81
C LEU A 285 28.55 -5.89 -13.53
N GLY A 286 28.06 -4.65 -13.70
CA GLY A 286 26.83 -4.34 -14.44
C GLY A 286 25.57 -4.99 -13.87
N LEU A 287 25.48 -5.14 -12.54
CA LEU A 287 24.42 -5.86 -11.85
C LEU A 287 23.11 -5.07 -11.80
N ASP A 288 22.00 -5.75 -12.09
CA ASP A 288 20.65 -5.18 -11.95
C ASP A 288 20.04 -5.59 -10.61
N ARG A 289 19.45 -4.62 -9.89
CA ARG A 289 18.83 -4.83 -8.58
C ARG A 289 17.67 -5.83 -8.63
N ALA A 290 16.79 -5.69 -9.63
CA ALA A 290 15.59 -6.50 -9.69
C ALA A 290 15.92 -7.96 -10.04
N GLU A 291 16.92 -8.17 -10.92
CA GLU A 291 17.43 -9.47 -11.27
C GLU A 291 18.11 -10.17 -10.09
N LEU A 292 19.00 -9.46 -9.38
CA LEU A 292 19.63 -9.99 -8.17
C LEU A 292 18.62 -10.34 -7.08
N TRP A 293 17.63 -9.46 -6.87
CA TRP A 293 16.61 -9.71 -5.87
C TRP A 293 15.72 -10.90 -6.24
N ALA A 294 15.35 -11.07 -7.50
CA ALA A 294 14.61 -12.24 -7.96
C ALA A 294 15.37 -13.55 -7.72
N ILE A 295 16.67 -13.57 -8.06
CA ILE A 295 17.53 -14.73 -7.84
C ILE A 295 17.61 -15.08 -6.33
N VAL A 296 17.74 -14.08 -5.46
CA VAL A 296 17.79 -14.30 -4.01
C VAL A 296 16.47 -14.86 -3.49
N GLN A 297 15.33 -14.36 -3.97
CA GLN A 297 14.00 -14.85 -3.58
C GLN A 297 13.76 -16.30 -4.03
N GLU A 298 14.12 -16.63 -5.26
CA GLU A 298 13.99 -17.98 -5.81
C GLU A 298 14.89 -19.00 -5.08
N SER A 299 16.07 -18.59 -4.60
CA SER A 299 16.97 -19.45 -3.88
C SER A 299 16.47 -19.85 -2.49
N GLY A 300 15.59 -19.06 -1.89
CA GLY A 300 15.01 -19.28 -0.58
C GLY A 300 15.92 -18.99 0.59
N ALA A 301 15.35 -18.90 1.80
CA ALA A 301 16.04 -18.46 3.03
C ALA A 301 17.16 -19.39 3.51
N ALA A 302 17.18 -20.63 3.07
CA ALA A 302 18.20 -21.62 3.45
C ALA A 302 19.44 -21.62 2.54
N ALA A 303 19.37 -20.95 1.39
CA ALA A 303 20.48 -20.92 0.44
C ALA A 303 21.65 -20.09 1.01
N LYS A 304 22.84 -20.66 0.99
CA LYS A 304 24.07 -19.98 1.40
C LYS A 304 24.85 -19.41 0.23
N GLU A 305 24.65 -19.97 -0.96
CA GLU A 305 25.33 -19.59 -2.19
C GLU A 305 24.36 -19.69 -3.36
N VAL A 306 24.52 -18.81 -4.34
CA VAL A 306 23.70 -18.73 -5.53
C VAL A 306 24.56 -18.40 -6.75
N ALA A 307 24.24 -18.99 -7.90
CA ALA A 307 24.86 -18.60 -9.16
C ALA A 307 24.14 -17.35 -9.71
N LEU A 308 24.88 -16.33 -10.08
CA LEU A 308 24.36 -15.12 -10.68
C LEU A 308 24.44 -15.20 -12.22
N SER A 309 25.45 -15.87 -12.73
CA SER A 309 25.67 -16.15 -14.16
C SER A 309 26.54 -17.41 -14.30
N GLU A 310 26.91 -17.77 -15.55
CA GLU A 310 27.84 -18.87 -15.81
C GLU A 310 29.24 -18.63 -15.22
N GLU A 311 29.61 -17.36 -15.00
CA GLU A 311 30.93 -16.98 -14.50
C GLU A 311 30.92 -16.43 -13.07
N LEU A 312 29.78 -16.06 -12.54
CA LEU A 312 29.67 -15.38 -11.25
C LEU A 312 28.78 -16.17 -10.28
N HIS A 313 29.24 -16.30 -9.08
CA HIS A 313 28.43 -16.80 -7.95
C HIS A 313 28.49 -15.83 -6.77
N ALA A 314 27.50 -15.85 -5.93
CA ALA A 314 27.46 -15.04 -4.72
C ALA A 314 27.20 -15.91 -3.49
N ARG A 315 27.87 -15.58 -2.40
CA ARG A 315 27.52 -16.08 -1.08
C ARG A 315 26.56 -15.11 -0.42
N ILE A 316 25.47 -15.64 0.14
CA ILE A 316 24.36 -14.88 0.70
C ILE A 316 24.54 -14.74 2.21
N TYR A 317 24.47 -13.52 2.71
CA TYR A 317 24.48 -13.19 4.12
C TYR A 317 23.24 -12.32 4.42
N PRO A 318 22.18 -12.88 5.03
CA PRO A 318 21.02 -12.07 5.44
C PRO A 318 21.44 -10.96 6.41
N VAL A 319 20.97 -9.74 6.18
CA VAL A 319 21.20 -8.58 7.06
C VAL A 319 20.62 -8.86 8.45
N VAL A 320 19.46 -9.54 8.49
CA VAL A 320 18.87 -10.07 9.72
C VAL A 320 18.82 -11.60 9.59
N PRO A 321 19.43 -12.37 10.50
CA PRO A 321 19.43 -13.82 10.44
C PRO A 321 18.02 -14.41 10.25
N GLY A 322 17.87 -15.28 9.26
CA GLY A 322 16.60 -15.96 8.96
C GLY A 322 15.55 -15.11 8.23
N ARG A 323 15.87 -13.85 7.87
CA ARG A 323 14.91 -12.94 7.22
C ARG A 323 15.53 -12.32 5.98
N LEU A 324 15.15 -12.85 4.81
CA LEU A 324 15.62 -12.32 3.52
C LEU A 324 15.01 -10.95 3.22
N ASP A 325 13.76 -10.71 3.62
CA ASP A 325 13.03 -9.46 3.32
C ASP A 325 13.67 -8.20 3.93
N ASP A 326 14.47 -8.35 4.97
CA ASP A 326 15.23 -7.25 5.56
C ASP A 326 16.51 -6.92 4.75
N GLY A 327 16.75 -7.65 3.66
CA GLY A 327 17.89 -7.49 2.75
C GLY A 327 19.00 -8.52 2.98
N VAL A 328 19.85 -8.64 1.97
CA VAL A 328 21.01 -9.55 1.99
C VAL A 328 22.27 -8.85 1.52
N VAL A 329 23.40 -9.25 2.08
CA VAL A 329 24.72 -8.93 1.54
C VAL A 329 25.19 -10.10 0.68
N LEU A 330 25.55 -9.80 -0.55
CA LEU A 330 26.08 -10.73 -1.53
C LEU A 330 27.59 -10.50 -1.66
N VAL A 331 28.38 -11.54 -1.40
CA VAL A 331 29.83 -11.54 -1.68
C VAL A 331 30.03 -12.30 -2.97
N ILE A 332 30.29 -11.57 -4.04
CA ILE A 332 30.36 -12.07 -5.41
C ILE A 332 31.80 -12.47 -5.76
N ARG A 333 31.95 -13.60 -6.40
CA ARG A 333 33.22 -14.15 -6.85
C ARG A 333 33.10 -14.69 -8.27
N ARG A 334 34.22 -14.71 -8.98
CA ARG A 334 34.33 -15.36 -10.29
C ARG A 334 34.54 -16.88 -10.13
N GLY A 335 34.00 -17.64 -11.08
CA GLY A 335 34.01 -19.09 -11.08
C GLY A 335 32.80 -19.66 -10.33
N LEU A 336 32.34 -20.84 -10.74
CA LEU A 336 31.24 -21.55 -10.09
C LEU A 336 31.81 -22.65 -9.17
N PRO A 337 31.38 -22.71 -7.90
CA PRO A 337 31.66 -23.87 -7.05
C PRO A 337 31.10 -25.14 -7.70
N ARG A 338 31.83 -26.27 -7.57
CA ARG A 338 31.32 -27.56 -8.05
C ARG A 338 30.00 -27.89 -7.39
N GLY A 339 28.95 -28.08 -8.23
CA GLY A 339 27.62 -28.46 -7.78
C GLY A 339 26.61 -27.32 -7.64
N LEU A 340 27.02 -26.07 -7.87
CA LEU A 340 26.04 -24.97 -7.95
C LEU A 340 25.39 -25.00 -9.35
N ALA A 341 24.09 -25.21 -9.40
CA ALA A 341 23.34 -25.08 -10.63
C ALA A 341 23.16 -23.60 -10.97
N VAL A 342 23.47 -23.20 -12.20
CA VAL A 342 23.08 -21.89 -12.72
C VAL A 342 21.56 -21.88 -12.76
N PRO A 343 20.86 -20.95 -12.09
CA PRO A 343 19.42 -20.87 -12.22
C PRO A 343 19.08 -20.71 -13.71
N PRO A 344 18.06 -21.40 -14.22
CA PRO A 344 17.58 -21.13 -15.55
C PRO A 344 17.29 -19.62 -15.61
N ARG A 345 17.92 -18.94 -16.57
CA ARG A 345 17.56 -17.54 -16.84
C ARG A 345 16.05 -17.48 -16.84
N PRO A 346 15.43 -16.56 -16.07
CA PRO A 346 13.98 -16.40 -16.15
C PRO A 346 13.68 -16.30 -17.64
N PRO A 347 12.73 -17.10 -18.17
CA PRO A 347 12.48 -17.15 -19.59
C PRO A 347 12.37 -15.72 -20.03
N GLN A 348 13.29 -15.27 -20.89
CA GLN A 348 13.13 -13.98 -21.56
C GLN A 348 11.71 -14.06 -22.05
N GLN A 349 10.81 -13.28 -21.47
CA GLN A 349 9.42 -13.24 -21.94
C GLN A 349 9.58 -13.09 -23.45
N LYS A 350 9.34 -14.19 -24.18
CA LYS A 350 9.39 -14.14 -25.64
C LYS A 350 8.37 -13.08 -25.96
N LEU A 351 8.85 -11.91 -26.30
CA LEU A 351 8.01 -10.81 -26.73
C LEU A 351 7.10 -11.42 -27.80
N GLY A 352 5.79 -11.23 -27.68
CA GLY A 352 4.88 -11.60 -28.74
C GLY A 352 5.31 -10.92 -30.04
N LEU A 353 4.92 -11.43 -31.20
CA LEU A 353 5.29 -10.87 -32.49
C LEU A 353 5.01 -9.36 -32.58
N LEU A 354 3.93 -8.89 -31.98
CA LEU A 354 3.59 -7.46 -31.89
C LEU A 354 4.58 -6.69 -31.02
N GLU A 355 4.97 -7.24 -29.88
CA GLU A 355 5.93 -6.61 -28.97
C GLU A 355 7.35 -6.60 -29.56
N GLN A 356 7.72 -7.61 -30.32
CA GLN A 356 8.98 -7.65 -31.08
C GLN A 356 8.99 -6.56 -32.14
N ALA A 357 7.94 -6.44 -32.94
CA ALA A 357 7.80 -5.39 -33.94
C ALA A 357 7.83 -4.00 -33.30
N GLU A 358 7.12 -3.79 -32.19
CA GLU A 358 7.15 -2.52 -31.44
C GLU A 358 8.54 -2.18 -30.94
N ARG A 359 9.25 -3.15 -30.36
CA ARG A 359 10.64 -2.98 -29.90
C ARG A 359 11.57 -2.58 -31.03
N ASP A 360 11.47 -3.27 -32.17
CA ASP A 360 12.37 -3.06 -33.31
C ASP A 360 12.13 -1.67 -33.94
N VAL A 361 10.87 -1.25 -34.09
CA VAL A 361 10.50 0.10 -34.53
C VAL A 361 11.02 1.17 -33.58
N ILE A 362 10.87 0.98 -32.26
CA ILE A 362 11.38 1.94 -31.26
C ILE A 362 12.90 2.03 -31.32
N ALA A 363 13.61 0.91 -31.48
CA ALA A 363 15.07 0.88 -31.57
C ALA A 363 15.57 1.58 -32.83
N GLU A 364 14.92 1.35 -33.98
CA GLU A 364 15.25 1.99 -35.26
C GLU A 364 15.07 3.50 -35.19
N ILE A 365 13.90 3.98 -34.75
CA ILE A 365 13.62 5.41 -34.65
C ILE A 365 14.54 6.10 -33.62
N LEU A 366 14.88 5.43 -32.51
CA LEU A 366 15.81 5.97 -31.54
C LEU A 366 17.21 6.11 -32.10
N ALA A 367 17.69 5.15 -32.92
CA ALA A 367 18.97 5.21 -33.62
C ALA A 367 18.98 6.32 -34.67
N GLU A 368 17.92 6.47 -35.48
CA GLU A 368 17.79 7.54 -36.46
C GLU A 368 17.77 8.94 -35.82
N CYS A 369 17.23 9.07 -34.61
CA CYS A 369 17.24 10.32 -33.85
C CYS A 369 18.54 10.52 -33.05
N GLY A 370 19.57 9.71 -33.28
CA GLY A 370 20.85 9.81 -32.55
C GLY A 370 20.72 9.68 -31.03
N GLY A 371 19.75 8.92 -30.55
CA GLY A 371 19.44 8.75 -29.11
C GLY A 371 18.57 9.86 -28.50
N ASN A 372 18.13 10.85 -29.28
CA ASN A 372 17.26 11.92 -28.81
C ASN A 372 15.84 11.40 -28.50
N LYS A 373 15.59 11.09 -27.23
CA LYS A 373 14.34 10.50 -26.76
C LYS A 373 13.13 11.43 -26.94
N THR A 374 13.33 12.74 -27.01
CA THR A 374 12.22 13.70 -27.22
C THR A 374 11.77 13.67 -28.68
N GLU A 375 12.68 13.66 -29.60
CA GLU A 375 12.44 13.59 -31.04
C GLU A 375 11.88 12.21 -31.42
N ALA A 376 12.45 11.13 -30.86
CA ALA A 376 11.97 9.78 -31.09
C ALA A 376 10.51 9.60 -30.58
N ALA A 377 10.16 10.16 -29.43
CA ALA A 377 8.78 10.13 -28.93
C ALA A 377 7.80 10.86 -29.88
N ALA A 378 8.18 12.03 -30.39
CA ALA A 378 7.39 12.80 -31.36
C ALA A 378 7.16 12.02 -32.66
N ARG A 379 8.22 11.40 -33.21
CA ARG A 379 8.14 10.60 -34.45
C ARG A 379 7.32 9.32 -34.28
N LEU A 380 7.35 8.71 -33.11
CA LEU A 380 6.56 7.53 -32.78
C LEU A 380 5.10 7.85 -32.40
N GLY A 381 4.72 9.13 -32.31
CA GLY A 381 3.39 9.53 -31.84
C GLY A 381 3.13 9.19 -30.37
N LEU A 382 4.19 9.05 -29.55
CA LEU A 382 4.11 8.66 -28.16
C LEU A 382 4.39 9.85 -27.23
N SER A 383 3.81 9.84 -26.03
CA SER A 383 4.27 10.74 -24.98
C SER A 383 5.69 10.34 -24.53
N ARG A 384 6.48 11.31 -24.03
CA ARG A 384 7.82 11.03 -23.49
C ARG A 384 7.76 9.96 -22.37
N GLY A 385 6.78 10.06 -21.48
CA GLY A 385 6.59 9.08 -20.41
C GLY A 385 6.30 7.67 -20.93
N THR A 386 5.47 7.56 -21.97
CA THR A 386 5.20 6.28 -22.64
C THR A 386 6.46 5.70 -23.28
N LEU A 387 7.24 6.53 -23.99
CA LEU A 387 8.50 6.07 -24.57
C LEU A 387 9.47 5.56 -23.49
N TYR A 388 9.68 6.29 -22.39
CA TYR A 388 10.54 5.83 -21.29
C TYR A 388 10.08 4.50 -20.70
N THR A 389 8.77 4.31 -20.57
CA THR A 389 8.20 3.03 -20.08
C THR A 389 8.51 1.90 -21.05
N ARG A 390 8.38 2.14 -22.36
CA ARG A 390 8.69 1.15 -23.41
C ARG A 390 10.18 0.84 -23.49
N LEU A 391 11.05 1.86 -23.42
CA LEU A 391 12.50 1.68 -23.40
C LEU A 391 12.94 0.79 -22.23
N ARG A 392 12.38 1.01 -21.03
CA ARG A 392 12.63 0.14 -19.87
C ARG A 392 12.11 -1.27 -20.10
N ARG A 393 10.88 -1.43 -20.61
CA ARG A 393 10.26 -2.73 -20.87
C ARG A 393 11.07 -3.55 -21.88
N TYR A 394 11.57 -2.91 -22.94
CA TYR A 394 12.31 -3.57 -24.00
C TYR A 394 13.84 -3.52 -23.83
N ARG A 395 14.32 -2.96 -22.70
CA ARG A 395 15.76 -2.79 -22.40
C ARG A 395 16.55 -2.08 -23.51
N LEU A 396 15.93 -1.09 -24.14
CA LEU A 396 16.57 -0.20 -25.11
C LEU A 396 17.14 1.00 -24.33
N GLN A 397 18.44 1.33 -24.58
CA GLN A 397 19.13 2.44 -23.90
C GLN A 397 18.98 3.75 -24.67
#